data_c0d4a6948bf42eb5bc9e4f905d39b6c3
#
_entry.id   c0d4a6948bf42eb5bc9e4f905d39b6c3
#
_cell.length_a   1.000
_cell.length_b   1.000
_cell.length_c   1.000
_cell.angle_alpha   90.00
_cell.angle_beta   90.00
_cell.angle_gamma   90.00
#
_symmetry.space_group_name_H-M   'P 1'
#
loop_
_entity.id
_entity.type
_entity.pdbx_description
1 polymer ?
#
loop_
_entity_poly.entity_id
_entity_poly.type
_entity_poly.pdbx_seq_one_letter_code
_entity_poly.pdbx_strand_id
1 'polypeptide(L)'
;MSSTTSSSVTLPLPLYSVPGRSSRLWSTRGRIGRIRYCSRLTTVGLIYNLALFVPLYLDYLYPATLTQSTFTILIYAYAGLYSVFTLFAILQAKRRLNDQGRSGWALLLGLIPLINVWLVITLVFFRGTPGSNPFGPPPSPSTSSETKRFWCLLILNIAVASAAWHELLSCTTTDDLY
;
A
#
# COMPACT_ATOMS: atom_id res chain seq x y z
N MET A 1 12.73 -44.24 -54.05
CA MET A 1 11.63 -43.56 -53.32
C MET A 1 12.05 -43.44 -51.86
N SER A 2 12.70 -42.32 -51.50
CA SER A 2 13.16 -42.05 -50.14
C SER A 2 12.18 -41.08 -49.50
N SER A 3 11.43 -41.56 -48.51
CA SER A 3 10.52 -40.76 -47.70
C SER A 3 11.30 -40.01 -46.65
N THR A 4 11.44 -38.71 -46.83
CA THR A 4 11.95 -37.79 -45.84
C THR A 4 10.89 -37.54 -44.76
N THR A 5 11.05 -38.17 -43.60
CA THR A 5 10.26 -37.90 -42.42
C THR A 5 10.70 -36.55 -41.85
N SER A 6 9.93 -35.50 -42.07
CA SER A 6 10.12 -34.21 -41.40
C SER A 6 9.69 -34.31 -39.93
N SER A 7 10.64 -34.52 -39.05
CA SER A 7 10.43 -34.35 -37.60
C SER A 7 10.16 -32.88 -37.30
N SER A 8 8.89 -32.55 -37.05
CA SER A 8 8.51 -31.26 -36.51
C SER A 8 9.16 -31.11 -35.14
N VAL A 9 10.25 -30.33 -35.04
CA VAL A 9 10.82 -29.88 -33.81
C VAL A 9 9.76 -28.97 -33.16
N THR A 10 8.95 -29.51 -32.26
CA THR A 10 8.12 -28.73 -31.35
C THR A 10 9.07 -27.95 -30.46
N LEU A 11 9.34 -26.70 -30.83
CA LEU A 11 9.97 -25.75 -29.92
C LEU A 11 9.19 -25.79 -28.59
N PRO A 12 9.85 -26.02 -27.45
CA PRO A 12 9.17 -25.92 -26.16
C PRO A 12 8.54 -24.53 -26.10
N LEU A 13 7.21 -24.49 -25.92
CA LEU A 13 6.51 -23.26 -25.67
C LEU A 13 7.29 -22.49 -24.61
N PRO A 14 7.55 -21.18 -24.82
CA PRO A 14 8.23 -20.40 -23.80
C PRO A 14 7.46 -20.66 -22.50
N LEU A 15 8.18 -21.09 -21.47
CA LEU A 15 7.65 -21.24 -20.11
C LEU A 15 7.18 -19.86 -19.65
N TYR A 16 6.09 -19.39 -20.28
CA TYR A 16 5.30 -18.28 -19.78
C TYR A 16 4.69 -18.79 -18.49
N SER A 17 5.46 -18.58 -17.45
CA SER A 17 5.08 -18.92 -16.10
C SER A 17 3.65 -18.49 -15.87
N VAL A 18 2.82 -19.44 -15.51
CA VAL A 18 1.45 -19.23 -15.01
C VAL A 18 1.39 -17.91 -14.24
N PRO A 19 0.52 -16.96 -14.62
CA PRO A 19 0.44 -15.68 -13.92
C PRO A 19 0.39 -15.93 -12.43
N GLY A 20 1.41 -15.49 -11.71
CA GLY A 20 1.59 -15.82 -10.32
C GLY A 20 0.29 -15.56 -9.57
N ARG A 21 -0.32 -16.64 -9.05
CA ARG A 21 -1.55 -16.64 -8.26
C ARG A 21 -1.53 -15.40 -7.37
N SER A 22 -2.56 -14.56 -7.47
CA SER A 22 -2.66 -13.30 -6.71
C SER A 22 -2.24 -13.55 -5.27
N SER A 23 -1.07 -13.08 -4.92
CA SER A 23 -0.42 -13.40 -3.66
C SER A 23 -1.32 -12.94 -2.52
N ARG A 24 -1.53 -13.81 -1.56
CA ARG A 24 -2.26 -13.52 -0.32
C ARG A 24 -1.81 -12.18 0.24
N LEU A 25 -2.73 -11.37 0.75
CA LEU A 25 -2.46 -10.01 1.23
C LEU A 25 -1.31 -9.95 2.25
N TRP A 26 -1.23 -10.92 3.13
CA TRP A 26 -0.24 -11.05 4.21
C TRP A 26 1.00 -11.87 3.84
N SER A 27 1.20 -12.20 2.58
CA SER A 27 2.38 -12.97 2.17
C SER A 27 3.64 -12.09 2.15
N THR A 28 4.74 -12.63 2.66
CA THR A 28 6.09 -12.04 2.55
C THR A 28 6.81 -12.42 1.27
N ARG A 29 6.28 -13.41 0.53
CA ARG A 29 6.89 -13.98 -0.67
C ARG A 29 6.24 -13.39 -1.93
N GLY A 30 6.99 -13.44 -3.04
CA GLY A 30 6.55 -12.99 -4.35
C GLY A 30 6.75 -11.49 -4.58
N ARG A 31 6.24 -11.02 -5.70
CA ARG A 31 6.43 -9.65 -6.22
C ARG A 31 5.08 -8.93 -6.31
N ILE A 32 5.09 -7.59 -6.24
CA ILE A 32 3.89 -6.76 -6.40
C ILE A 32 4.19 -5.57 -7.32
N GLY A 33 3.31 -5.34 -8.29
CA GLY A 33 3.38 -4.18 -9.20
C GLY A 33 3.03 -2.86 -8.50
N ARG A 34 3.48 -1.72 -9.07
CA ARG A 34 3.31 -0.38 -8.49
C ARG A 34 1.86 -0.05 -8.14
N ILE A 35 0.96 -0.13 -9.12
CA ILE A 35 -0.45 0.25 -8.94
C ILE A 35 -1.10 -0.59 -7.83
N ARG A 36 -0.84 -1.89 -7.81
CA ARG A 36 -1.37 -2.79 -6.78
C ARG A 36 -0.78 -2.50 -5.40
N TYR A 37 0.51 -2.17 -5.33
CA TYR A 37 1.17 -1.71 -4.10
C TYR A 37 0.50 -0.43 -3.57
N CYS A 38 0.44 0.62 -4.39
CA CYS A 38 -0.15 1.91 -4.03
C CYS A 38 -1.63 1.76 -3.66
N SER A 39 -2.42 1.03 -4.46
CA SER A 39 -3.85 0.80 -4.19
C SER A 39 -4.09 0.12 -2.84
N ARG A 40 -3.26 -0.86 -2.45
CA ARG A 40 -3.39 -1.52 -1.15
C ARG A 40 -3.07 -0.58 0.02
N LEU A 41 -2.00 0.18 -0.09
CA LEU A 41 -1.64 1.16 0.96
C LEU A 41 -2.69 2.26 1.08
N THR A 42 -3.17 2.79 -0.05
CA THR A 42 -4.22 3.81 -0.06
C THR A 42 -5.53 3.29 0.54
N THR A 43 -5.91 2.02 0.27
CA THR A 43 -7.11 1.42 0.86
C THR A 43 -6.99 1.34 2.39
N VAL A 44 -5.87 0.82 2.89
CA VAL A 44 -5.68 0.66 4.35
C VAL A 44 -5.47 2.02 5.00
N GLY A 45 -4.78 2.95 4.34
CA GLY A 45 -4.64 4.33 4.79
C GLY A 45 -5.97 5.06 4.91
N LEU A 46 -6.91 4.84 3.98
CA LEU A 46 -8.26 5.41 4.06
C LEU A 46 -9.03 4.87 5.28
N ILE A 47 -8.97 3.56 5.51
CA ILE A 47 -9.60 2.95 6.70
C ILE A 47 -9.03 3.55 7.97
N TYR A 48 -7.71 3.74 8.02
CA TYR A 48 -7.01 4.35 9.15
C TYR A 48 -7.45 5.81 9.37
N ASN A 49 -7.50 6.61 8.30
CA ASN A 49 -7.93 8.01 8.39
C ASN A 49 -9.39 8.15 8.80
N LEU A 50 -10.28 7.30 8.29
CA LEU A 50 -11.68 7.29 8.70
C LEU A 50 -11.86 6.87 10.17
N ALA A 51 -11.10 5.89 10.61
CA ALA A 51 -11.13 5.46 12.03
C ALA A 51 -10.70 6.58 12.99
N LEU A 52 -9.80 7.47 12.55
CA LEU A 52 -9.42 8.65 13.33
C LEU A 52 -10.47 9.76 13.23
N PHE A 53 -10.87 10.10 12.01
CA PHE A 53 -11.72 11.26 11.74
C PHE A 53 -13.13 11.11 12.34
N VAL A 54 -13.73 9.94 12.22
CA VAL A 54 -15.13 9.72 12.64
C VAL A 54 -15.34 10.00 14.14
N PRO A 55 -14.56 9.48 15.08
CA PRO A 55 -14.74 9.79 16.49
C PRO A 55 -14.53 11.26 16.82
N LEU A 56 -13.53 11.90 16.22
CA LEU A 56 -13.24 13.33 16.42
C LEU A 56 -14.38 14.21 15.90
N TYR A 57 -14.92 13.87 14.73
CA TYR A 57 -16.05 14.59 14.14
C TYR A 57 -17.33 14.40 14.93
N LEU A 58 -17.57 13.23 15.50
CA LEU A 58 -18.72 13.01 16.38
C LEU A 58 -18.61 13.81 17.68
N ASP A 59 -17.44 13.96 18.27
CA ASP A 59 -17.22 14.79 19.46
C ASP A 59 -17.43 16.28 19.16
N TYR A 60 -17.02 16.72 17.97
CA TYR A 60 -17.29 18.09 17.50
C TYR A 60 -18.80 18.38 17.35
N LEU A 61 -19.58 17.44 16.78
CA LEU A 61 -21.03 17.59 16.60
C LEU A 61 -21.79 17.47 17.91
N TYR A 62 -21.32 16.65 18.82
CA TYR A 62 -21.96 16.36 20.11
C TYR A 62 -20.91 16.50 21.22
N PRO A 63 -20.64 17.74 21.67
CA PRO A 63 -19.63 18.00 22.69
C PRO A 63 -19.88 17.16 23.96
N ALA A 64 -18.81 16.71 24.59
CA ALA A 64 -18.80 15.80 25.74
C ALA A 64 -19.16 14.32 25.44
N THR A 65 -19.21 13.89 24.21
CA THR A 65 -19.31 12.45 23.87
C THR A 65 -18.05 11.70 24.23
N LEU A 66 -16.89 12.33 24.12
CA LEU A 66 -15.59 11.77 24.49
C LEU A 66 -15.26 12.07 25.96
N THR A 67 -15.67 11.17 26.86
CA THR A 67 -15.17 11.19 28.23
C THR A 67 -13.68 10.86 28.25
N GLN A 68 -12.98 11.25 29.35
CA GLN A 68 -11.56 10.91 29.55
C GLN A 68 -11.27 9.41 29.36
N SER A 69 -12.16 8.56 29.85
CA SER A 69 -12.03 7.10 29.69
C SER A 69 -12.15 6.67 28.23
N THR A 70 -13.13 7.21 27.51
CA THR A 70 -13.36 6.92 26.09
C THR A 70 -12.17 7.37 25.26
N PHE A 71 -11.64 8.57 25.53
CA PHE A 71 -10.45 9.09 24.85
C PHE A 71 -9.23 8.18 25.04
N THR A 72 -9.00 7.71 26.26
CA THR A 72 -7.90 6.77 26.55
C THR A 72 -8.05 5.46 25.80
N ILE A 73 -9.27 4.89 25.75
CA ILE A 73 -9.54 3.66 24.99
C ILE A 73 -9.28 3.89 23.50
N LEU A 74 -9.70 5.02 22.95
CA LEU A 74 -9.47 5.36 21.54
C LEU A 74 -7.98 5.45 21.20
N ILE A 75 -7.15 6.05 22.08
CA ILE A 75 -5.69 6.11 21.88
C ILE A 75 -5.10 4.72 21.77
N TYR A 76 -5.44 3.80 22.68
CA TYR A 76 -4.90 2.43 22.63
C TYR A 76 -5.42 1.65 21.42
N ALA A 77 -6.69 1.79 21.07
CA ALA A 77 -7.26 1.18 19.87
C ALA A 77 -6.56 1.69 18.61
N TYR A 78 -6.27 2.99 18.58
CA TYR A 78 -5.59 3.63 17.46
C TYR A 78 -4.14 3.20 17.34
N ALA A 79 -3.42 3.10 18.45
CA ALA A 79 -2.05 2.57 18.48
C ALA A 79 -1.99 1.11 17.98
N GLY A 80 -2.97 0.29 18.37
CA GLY A 80 -3.13 -1.07 17.88
C GLY A 80 -3.37 -1.11 16.37
N LEU A 81 -4.31 -0.32 15.87
CA LEU A 81 -4.61 -0.20 14.44
C LEU A 81 -3.40 0.28 13.64
N TYR A 82 -2.67 1.27 14.16
CA TYR A 82 -1.43 1.77 13.55
C TYR A 82 -0.36 0.69 13.45
N SER A 83 -0.21 -0.13 14.48
CA SER A 83 0.76 -1.24 14.49
C SER A 83 0.43 -2.27 13.40
N VAL A 84 -0.85 -2.63 13.25
CA VAL A 84 -1.32 -3.54 12.20
C VAL A 84 -1.11 -2.92 10.81
N PHE A 85 -1.41 -1.63 10.64
CA PHE A 85 -1.18 -0.90 9.38
C PHE A 85 0.30 -0.88 9.02
N THR A 86 1.17 -0.56 9.97
CA THR A 86 2.62 -0.51 9.77
C THR A 86 3.18 -1.87 9.37
N LEU A 87 2.76 -2.94 10.06
CA LEU A 87 3.16 -4.30 9.70
C LEU A 87 2.72 -4.65 8.27
N PHE A 88 1.49 -4.33 7.92
CA PHE A 88 0.98 -4.54 6.56
C PHE A 88 1.79 -3.75 5.52
N ALA A 89 2.11 -2.48 5.79
CA ALA A 89 2.89 -1.62 4.91
C ALA A 89 4.31 -2.18 4.69
N ILE A 90 4.98 -2.66 5.74
CA ILE A 90 6.28 -3.32 5.68
C ILE A 90 6.23 -4.57 4.80
N LEU A 91 5.20 -5.42 4.94
CA LEU A 91 5.03 -6.62 4.12
C LEU A 91 4.84 -6.27 2.64
N GLN A 92 4.04 -5.25 2.33
CA GLN A 92 3.84 -4.80 0.95
C GLN A 92 5.12 -4.15 0.38
N ALA A 93 5.83 -3.34 1.17
CA ALA A 93 7.09 -2.72 0.78
C ALA A 93 8.19 -3.76 0.48
N LYS A 94 8.31 -4.80 1.31
CA LYS A 94 9.22 -5.94 1.04
C LYS A 94 8.93 -6.58 -0.32
N ARG A 95 7.67 -6.86 -0.61
CA ARG A 95 7.28 -7.46 -1.90
C ARG A 95 7.50 -6.52 -3.08
N ARG A 96 7.41 -5.22 -2.83
CA ARG A 96 7.71 -4.21 -3.84
C ARG A 96 9.22 -4.10 -4.10
N LEU A 97 10.07 -4.20 -3.08
CA LEU A 97 11.51 -4.33 -3.24
C LEU A 97 11.89 -5.60 -4.00
N ASN A 98 11.26 -6.73 -3.69
CA ASN A 98 11.42 -7.97 -4.43
C ASN A 98 11.09 -7.80 -5.93
N ASP A 99 10.09 -6.98 -6.26
CA ASP A 99 9.74 -6.66 -7.65
C ASP A 99 10.84 -5.85 -8.35
N GLN A 100 11.59 -5.06 -7.61
CA GLN A 100 12.74 -4.31 -8.09
C GLN A 100 14.07 -5.11 -8.08
N GLY A 101 14.01 -6.39 -7.73
CA GLY A 101 15.19 -7.25 -7.58
C GLY A 101 16.04 -6.92 -6.34
N ARG A 102 15.52 -6.13 -5.40
CA ARG A 102 16.20 -5.72 -4.17
C ARG A 102 15.79 -6.59 -2.98
N SER A 103 16.73 -6.83 -2.09
CA SER A 103 16.48 -7.55 -0.84
C SER A 103 15.57 -6.74 0.10
N GLY A 104 14.70 -7.43 0.84
CA GLY A 104 13.87 -6.83 1.89
C GLY A 104 14.67 -6.15 3.02
N TRP A 105 15.95 -6.47 3.19
CA TRP A 105 16.85 -5.78 4.13
C TRP A 105 17.00 -4.28 3.84
N ALA A 106 16.77 -3.85 2.58
CA ALA A 106 16.76 -2.45 2.23
C ALA A 106 15.69 -1.63 3.01
N LEU A 107 14.69 -2.27 3.62
CA LEU A 107 13.73 -1.59 4.49
C LEU A 107 14.37 -1.02 5.75
N LEU A 108 15.47 -1.59 6.24
CA LEU A 108 16.20 -1.05 7.39
C LEU A 108 16.77 0.34 7.10
N LEU A 109 17.09 0.63 5.83
CA LEU A 109 17.50 1.97 5.41
C LEU A 109 16.40 3.01 5.62
N GLY A 110 15.14 2.58 5.67
CA GLY A 110 13.99 3.43 5.99
C GLY A 110 14.00 4.01 7.41
N LEU A 111 14.85 3.50 8.30
CA LEU A 111 15.04 4.07 9.63
C LEU A 111 15.81 5.42 9.60
N ILE A 112 16.51 5.69 8.50
CA ILE A 112 17.24 6.95 8.31
C ILE A 112 16.31 7.92 7.57
N PRO A 113 15.94 9.09 8.15
CA PRO A 113 14.86 9.95 7.63
C PRO A 113 15.01 10.34 6.15
N LEU A 114 16.19 10.78 5.72
CA LEU A 114 16.44 11.17 4.33
C LEU A 114 16.39 9.97 3.37
N ILE A 115 16.92 8.82 3.80
CA ILE A 115 16.90 7.59 3.01
C ILE A 115 15.48 7.03 2.95
N ASN A 116 14.68 7.22 3.99
CA ASN A 116 13.26 6.85 4.00
C ASN A 116 12.49 7.54 2.86
N VAL A 117 12.66 8.86 2.71
CA VAL A 117 12.02 9.60 1.60
C VAL A 117 12.42 9.02 0.25
N TRP A 118 13.72 8.77 0.05
CA TRP A 118 14.22 8.13 -1.17
C TRP A 118 13.63 6.71 -1.36
N LEU A 119 13.53 5.94 -0.28
CA LEU A 119 12.95 4.60 -0.32
C LEU A 119 11.49 4.65 -0.77
N VAL A 120 10.68 5.56 -0.20
CA VAL A 120 9.28 5.76 -0.57
C VAL A 120 9.16 6.13 -2.05
N ILE A 121 9.95 7.10 -2.53
CA ILE A 121 10.00 7.49 -3.94
C ILE A 121 10.31 6.27 -4.82
N THR A 122 11.30 5.48 -4.42
CA THR A 122 11.71 4.26 -5.15
C THR A 122 10.58 3.24 -5.22
N LEU A 123 9.89 2.99 -4.12
CA LEU A 123 8.79 2.02 -4.04
C LEU A 123 7.58 2.45 -4.88
N VAL A 124 7.28 3.74 -4.94
CA VAL A 124 6.11 4.27 -5.65
C VAL A 124 6.38 4.44 -7.15
N PHE A 125 7.49 5.05 -7.52
CA PHE A 125 7.71 5.53 -8.89
C PHE A 125 8.56 4.59 -9.75
N PHE A 126 9.59 3.92 -9.21
CA PHE A 126 10.48 3.11 -10.03
C PHE A 126 9.80 1.84 -10.52
N ARG A 127 10.14 1.42 -11.74
CA ARG A 127 9.62 0.18 -12.33
C ARG A 127 10.27 -1.04 -11.68
N GLY A 128 9.54 -2.15 -11.62
CA GLY A 128 10.11 -3.45 -11.29
C GLY A 128 10.91 -4.03 -12.44
N THR A 129 11.67 -5.09 -12.19
CA THR A 129 12.42 -5.83 -13.21
C THR A 129 11.45 -6.50 -14.20
N PRO A 130 11.69 -6.38 -15.52
CA PRO A 130 10.76 -6.87 -16.53
C PRO A 130 10.68 -8.40 -16.60
N GLY A 131 11.76 -9.10 -16.29
CA GLY A 131 11.84 -10.57 -16.33
C GLY A 131 11.65 -11.24 -14.98
N SER A 132 11.86 -12.56 -14.94
CA SER A 132 11.98 -13.32 -13.70
C SER A 132 13.22 -12.87 -12.94
N ASN A 133 13.12 -12.81 -11.63
CA ASN A 133 14.23 -12.50 -10.73
C ASN A 133 14.28 -13.54 -9.59
N PRO A 134 15.27 -13.51 -8.68
CA PRO A 134 15.37 -14.48 -7.59
C PRO A 134 14.12 -14.58 -6.68
N PHE A 135 13.22 -13.61 -6.74
CA PHE A 135 11.98 -13.57 -5.95
C PHE A 135 10.75 -14.10 -6.70
N GLY A 136 10.91 -14.49 -7.97
CA GLY A 136 9.88 -15.13 -8.77
C GLY A 136 9.57 -14.42 -10.11
N PRO A 137 8.52 -14.88 -10.81
CA PRO A 137 8.08 -14.31 -12.07
C PRO A 137 7.53 -12.88 -11.88
N PRO A 138 7.49 -12.06 -12.95
CA PRO A 138 6.95 -10.72 -12.90
C PRO A 138 5.47 -10.73 -12.46
N PRO A 139 5.01 -9.71 -11.73
CA PRO A 139 3.61 -9.60 -11.35
C PRO A 139 2.74 -9.44 -12.59
N SER A 140 1.52 -9.98 -12.54
CA SER A 140 0.53 -9.76 -13.60
C SER A 140 0.29 -8.26 -13.82
N PRO A 141 0.08 -7.80 -15.07
CA PRO A 141 -0.24 -6.41 -15.36
C PRO A 141 -1.43 -5.92 -14.51
N SER A 142 -1.43 -4.65 -14.16
CA SER A 142 -2.59 -4.04 -13.51
C SER A 142 -3.72 -3.85 -14.51
N THR A 143 -4.94 -4.16 -14.09
CA THR A 143 -6.14 -3.92 -14.89
C THR A 143 -6.54 -2.44 -14.85
N SER A 144 -7.32 -1.98 -15.86
CA SER A 144 -7.87 -0.62 -15.87
C SER A 144 -8.73 -0.34 -14.63
N SER A 145 -9.48 -1.34 -14.15
CA SER A 145 -10.29 -1.20 -12.93
C SER A 145 -9.43 -1.03 -11.67
N GLU A 146 -8.29 -1.73 -11.55
CA GLU A 146 -7.35 -1.53 -10.45
C GLU A 146 -6.75 -0.11 -10.47
N THR A 147 -6.43 0.41 -11.65
CA THR A 147 -5.91 1.78 -11.81
C THR A 147 -6.95 2.83 -11.46
N LYS A 148 -8.19 2.69 -11.96
CA LYS A 148 -9.30 3.60 -11.61
C LYS A 148 -9.57 3.60 -10.10
N ARG A 149 -9.65 2.41 -9.50
CA ARG A 149 -9.85 2.26 -8.05
C ARG A 149 -8.73 2.94 -7.25
N PHE A 150 -7.49 2.81 -7.67
CA PHE A 150 -6.36 3.49 -7.02
C PHE A 150 -6.56 5.02 -7.01
N TRP A 151 -6.90 5.62 -8.15
CA TRP A 151 -7.10 7.07 -8.25
C TRP A 151 -8.31 7.53 -7.42
N CYS A 152 -9.43 6.81 -7.46
CA CYS A 152 -10.59 7.13 -6.64
C CYS A 152 -10.26 7.09 -5.13
N LEU A 153 -9.57 6.05 -4.69
CA LEU A 153 -9.15 5.91 -3.28
C LEU A 153 -8.14 6.99 -2.87
N LEU A 154 -7.24 7.38 -3.76
CA LEU A 154 -6.27 8.44 -3.51
C LEU A 154 -6.96 9.79 -3.33
N ILE A 155 -7.87 10.14 -4.24
CA ILE A 155 -8.66 11.38 -4.17
C ILE A 155 -9.48 11.40 -2.87
N LEU A 156 -10.18 10.30 -2.55
CA LEU A 156 -10.96 10.20 -1.33
C LEU A 156 -10.08 10.32 -0.07
N ASN A 157 -8.89 9.74 -0.08
CA ASN A 157 -7.94 9.84 1.04
C ASN A 157 -7.47 11.28 1.26
N ILE A 158 -7.18 12.00 0.17
CA ILE A 158 -6.80 13.41 0.23
C ILE A 158 -7.97 14.26 0.74
N ALA A 159 -9.20 14.00 0.26
CA ALA A 159 -10.38 14.73 0.69
C ALA A 159 -10.66 14.55 2.19
N VAL A 160 -10.59 13.31 2.70
CA VAL A 160 -10.77 13.02 4.14
C VAL A 160 -9.66 13.70 4.96
N ALA A 161 -8.41 13.61 4.54
CA ALA A 161 -7.30 14.23 5.24
C ALA A 161 -7.39 15.78 5.25
N SER A 162 -7.81 16.39 4.14
CA SER A 162 -7.99 17.84 4.06
C SER A 162 -9.17 18.33 4.92
N ALA A 163 -10.26 17.59 4.98
CA ALA A 163 -11.38 17.91 5.86
C ALA A 163 -10.96 17.84 7.33
N ALA A 164 -10.27 16.77 7.74
CA ALA A 164 -9.75 16.63 9.08
C ALA A 164 -8.78 17.75 9.46
N TRP A 165 -7.91 18.16 8.53
CA TRP A 165 -6.98 19.26 8.74
C TRP A 165 -7.68 20.61 8.89
N HIS A 166 -8.71 20.87 8.09
CA HIS A 166 -9.51 22.10 8.19
C HIS A 166 -10.18 22.25 9.55
N GLU A 167 -10.78 21.16 10.05
CA GLU A 167 -11.42 21.17 11.39
C GLU A 167 -10.41 21.43 12.51
N LEU A 168 -9.23 20.80 12.46
CA LEU A 168 -8.18 21.04 13.44
C LEU A 168 -7.72 22.50 13.46
N LEU A 169 -7.60 23.15 12.31
CA LEU A 169 -7.21 24.57 12.22
C LEU A 169 -8.33 25.48 12.73
N SER A 170 -9.59 25.18 12.48
CA SER A 170 -10.72 26.01 12.95
C SER A 170 -10.84 25.98 14.47
N CYS A 171 -10.56 24.83 15.11
CA CYS A 171 -10.54 24.74 16.57
C CYS A 171 -9.44 25.59 17.21
N THR A 172 -8.25 25.63 16.62
CA THR A 172 -7.12 26.42 17.18
C THR A 172 -7.32 27.93 17.05
N THR A 173 -8.03 28.40 16.02
CA THR A 173 -8.29 29.83 15.81
C THR A 173 -9.39 30.39 16.68
N THR A 174 -10.29 29.58 17.21
CA THR A 174 -11.36 30.02 18.13
C THR A 174 -10.88 30.16 19.57
N ASP A 175 -9.88 29.40 19.99
CA ASP A 175 -9.32 29.50 21.35
C ASP A 175 -8.45 30.75 21.58
N ASP A 176 -7.94 31.37 20.49
CA ASP A 176 -7.14 32.60 20.56
C ASP A 176 -7.98 33.89 20.67
N LEU A 177 -9.31 33.79 20.63
CA LEU A 177 -10.22 34.94 20.65
C LEU A 177 -10.96 35.18 22.01
N TYR A 178 -10.70 34.36 23.02
CA TYR A 178 -11.23 34.48 24.38
C TYR A 178 -10.10 34.44 25.41
#